data_0361b3d234d4361773f834036e1a26b1
#
_entry.id   0361b3d234d4361773f834036e1a26b1
#
_cell.length_a   1.000
_cell.length_b   1.000
_cell.length_c   1.000
_cell.angle_alpha   90.00
_cell.angle_beta   90.00
_cell.angle_gamma   90.00
#
_symmetry.space_group_name_H-M   'P 1'
#
loop_
_entity.id
_entity.type
_entity.pdbx_description
1 polymer ?
#
loop_
_entity_poly.entity_id
_entity_poly.type
_entity_poly.pdbx_seq_one_letter_code
_entity_poly.pdbx_strand_id
1 'polypeptide(L)'
;MKLVMMAAALGLCLSPAAALAQKMNADDLKWVNQCIDDNKGEAGATAAIVRAYCVCMNEKMSSNETRSITQWEKSHPAERKACESKAGWK
;
A
#
# COMPACT_ATOMS: atom_id res chain seq x y z
N MET A 1 26.62 20.66 27.53
CA MET A 1 26.25 20.50 27.16
C MET A 1 25.74 19.83 26.47
N LYS A 2 25.60 19.69 26.18
CA LYS A 2 25.26 19.21 25.59
C LYS A 2 24.50 18.54 25.29
N LEU A 3 24.15 18.21 25.13
CA LEU A 3 23.48 17.53 24.89
C LEU A 3 22.53 17.52 24.30
N VAL A 4 22.17 17.69 24.16
CA VAL A 4 21.27 17.86 23.74
C VAL A 4 20.92 17.41 22.66
N MET A 5 21.20 17.48 22.05
CA MET A 5 21.10 17.16 20.98
C MET A 5 20.42 16.09 20.62
N MET A 6 20.48 15.49 20.88
CA MET A 6 20.09 14.34 20.69
C MET A 6 18.76 14.27 20.35
N ALA A 7 18.20 14.87 20.79
CA ALA A 7 16.88 14.82 20.69
C ALA A 7 16.51 14.76 19.29
N ALA A 8 17.01 15.50 18.62
CA ALA A 8 16.69 15.53 17.31
C ALA A 8 16.57 14.25 16.73
N ALA A 9 17.43 13.59 17.01
CA ALA A 9 17.52 12.37 16.40
C ALA A 9 16.23 11.78 16.28
N LEU A 10 15.47 11.96 17.09
CA LEU A 10 14.40 11.28 17.09
C LEU A 10 13.55 11.51 16.02
N GLY A 11 13.40 12.53 15.75
CA GLY A 11 12.44 12.81 14.81
C GLY A 11 12.51 11.96 13.65
N LEU A 12 13.53 11.46 13.49
CA LEU A 12 13.72 10.74 12.40
C LEU A 12 12.97 9.63 12.28
N CYS A 13 12.65 9.14 13.17
CA CYS A 13 12.02 7.96 13.16
C CYS A 13 10.83 7.96 12.30
N LEU A 14 10.66 8.87 11.50
CA LEU A 14 9.59 8.83 10.68
C LEU A 14 9.60 7.67 9.85
N SER A 15 8.77 6.79 9.99
CA SER A 15 8.76 5.62 9.17
C SER A 15 7.98 5.86 7.90
N PRO A 16 8.37 5.27 6.82
CA PRO A 16 7.66 5.37 5.56
C PRO A 16 6.24 4.84 5.67
N ALA A 17 6.05 3.84 6.50
CA ALA A 17 4.74 3.27 6.67
C ALA A 17 3.76 4.27 7.26
N ALA A 18 4.21 5.05 8.21
CA ALA A 18 3.35 6.05 8.80
C ALA A 18 3.00 7.13 7.78
N ALA A 19 3.94 7.48 6.94
CA ALA A 19 3.69 8.49 5.93
C ALA A 19 2.66 8.01 4.91
N LEU A 20 2.70 6.73 4.55
CA LEU A 20 1.75 6.21 3.62
C LEU A 20 0.37 6.17 4.26
N ALA A 21 0.28 5.75 5.48
CA ALA A 21 -0.99 5.69 6.16
C ALA A 21 -1.65 7.06 6.24
N GLN A 22 -0.85 8.10 6.41
CA GLN A 22 -1.39 9.42 6.49
C GLN A 22 -1.92 9.95 5.17
N LYS A 23 -1.50 9.37 4.06
CA LYS A 23 -1.98 9.81 2.77
C LYS A 23 -3.27 9.13 2.37
N MET A 24 -3.66 8.11 3.05
CA MET A 24 -4.85 7.38 2.66
C MET A 24 -6.09 8.03 3.26
N ASN A 25 -7.03 8.37 2.40
CA ASN A 25 -8.31 8.90 2.85
C ASN A 25 -9.31 7.75 2.95
N ALA A 26 -10.56 8.06 3.26
CA ALA A 26 -11.59 7.05 3.45
C ALA A 26 -11.84 6.21 2.20
N ASP A 27 -11.77 6.82 1.03
CA ASP A 27 -11.97 6.10 -0.22
C ASP A 27 -10.82 5.14 -0.48
N ASP A 28 -9.58 5.59 -0.20
CA ASP A 28 -8.42 4.73 -0.38
C ASP A 28 -8.52 3.52 0.54
N LEU A 29 -8.92 3.72 1.79
CA LEU A 29 -9.06 2.63 2.73
C LEU A 29 -10.13 1.65 2.26
N LYS A 30 -11.22 2.16 1.72
CA LYS A 30 -12.29 1.31 1.23
C LYS A 30 -11.78 0.44 0.07
N TRP A 31 -11.07 1.03 -0.88
CA TRP A 31 -10.55 0.30 -2.01
C TRP A 31 -9.52 -0.74 -1.60
N VAL A 32 -8.63 -0.38 -0.67
CA VAL A 32 -7.62 -1.31 -0.19
C VAL A 32 -8.29 -2.48 0.55
N ASN A 33 -9.26 -2.20 1.40
CA ASN A 33 -9.95 -3.26 2.13
C ASN A 33 -10.70 -4.20 1.19
N GLN A 34 -11.33 -3.67 0.15
CA GLN A 34 -12.01 -4.50 -0.83
C GLN A 34 -11.00 -5.37 -1.59
N CYS A 35 -9.86 -4.80 -1.96
CA CYS A 35 -8.80 -5.54 -2.64
C CYS A 35 -8.30 -6.68 -1.76
N ILE A 36 -8.15 -6.44 -0.47
CA ILE A 36 -7.71 -7.48 0.47
C ILE A 36 -8.74 -8.60 0.50
N ASP A 37 -10.02 -8.25 0.57
CA ASP A 37 -11.06 -9.28 0.59
C ASP A 37 -11.08 -10.07 -0.71
N ASP A 38 -10.92 -9.40 -1.84
CA ASP A 38 -10.97 -10.05 -3.14
C ASP A 38 -9.81 -11.02 -3.34
N ASN A 39 -8.71 -10.81 -2.64
CA ASN A 39 -7.52 -11.63 -2.80
C ASN A 39 -7.27 -12.64 -1.69
N LYS A 40 -8.18 -12.77 -0.76
CA LYS A 40 -8.02 -13.71 0.30
C LYS A 40 -8.00 -15.08 -0.20
N GLY A 41 -7.43 -15.91 -0.17
CA GLY A 41 -7.50 -17.26 -0.69
C GLY A 41 -6.66 -17.51 -1.92
N GLU A 42 -6.02 -16.47 -2.43
CA GLU A 42 -5.15 -16.68 -3.57
C GLU A 42 -3.87 -17.37 -3.12
N ALA A 43 -3.26 -18.11 -4.01
CA ALA A 43 -2.02 -18.82 -3.68
C ALA A 43 -0.95 -17.83 -3.25
N GLY A 44 -0.30 -18.11 -2.16
CA GLY A 44 0.76 -17.25 -1.64
C GLY A 44 0.27 -15.99 -0.93
N ALA A 45 -1.05 -15.87 -0.74
CA ALA A 45 -1.62 -14.66 -0.20
C ALA A 45 -1.59 -14.63 1.32
N THR A 46 -0.48 -14.20 1.89
CA THR A 46 -0.46 -13.93 3.33
C THR A 46 -1.06 -12.55 3.54
N ALA A 47 -1.55 -12.28 4.72
CA ALA A 47 -2.17 -10.99 5.02
C ALA A 47 -1.22 -9.84 4.73
N ALA A 48 0.03 -9.97 5.08
CA ALA A 48 1.00 -8.89 4.85
C ALA A 48 1.27 -8.66 3.37
N ILE A 49 1.39 -9.73 2.62
CA ILE A 49 1.65 -9.63 1.18
C ILE A 49 0.46 -9.01 0.46
N VAL A 50 -0.75 -9.48 0.77
CA VAL A 50 -1.94 -8.96 0.12
C VAL A 50 -2.12 -7.48 0.43
N ARG A 51 -1.88 -7.08 1.68
CA ARG A 51 -2.01 -5.69 2.05
C ARG A 51 -0.99 -4.84 1.30
N ALA A 52 0.26 -5.28 1.25
CA ALA A 52 1.31 -4.54 0.54
C ALA A 52 0.97 -4.39 -0.94
N TYR A 53 0.44 -5.44 -1.54
CA TYR A 53 0.03 -5.41 -2.93
C TYR A 53 -1.11 -4.41 -3.14
N CYS A 54 -2.13 -4.48 -2.32
CA CYS A 54 -3.30 -3.63 -2.47
C CYS A 54 -2.97 -2.14 -2.24
N VAL A 55 -2.12 -1.85 -1.27
CA VAL A 55 -1.67 -0.48 -1.03
C VAL A 55 -0.86 0.03 -2.24
N CYS A 56 0.02 -0.82 -2.76
CA CYS A 56 0.82 -0.47 -3.93
C CYS A 56 -0.07 -0.15 -5.12
N MET A 57 -1.06 -0.98 -5.38
CA MET A 57 -1.98 -0.75 -6.50
C MET A 57 -2.78 0.52 -6.30
N ASN A 58 -3.27 0.75 -5.09
CA ASN A 58 -4.03 1.96 -4.82
C ASN A 58 -3.21 3.22 -5.07
N GLU A 59 -1.92 3.18 -4.76
CA GLU A 59 -1.05 4.31 -5.00
C GLU A 59 -0.85 4.61 -6.49
N LYS A 60 -0.99 3.62 -7.32
CA LYS A 60 -0.82 3.82 -8.75
C LYS A 60 -2.08 4.29 -9.44
N MET A 61 -3.21 4.20 -8.78
CA MET A 61 -4.46 4.62 -9.36
C MET A 61 -4.66 6.13 -9.22
N SER A 62 -5.34 6.73 -10.16
CA SER A 62 -5.64 8.15 -10.12
C SER A 62 -6.65 8.41 -9.00
N SER A 63 -6.60 9.56 -8.38
CA SER A 63 -7.57 9.92 -7.36
C SER A 63 -8.99 10.04 -7.92
N ASN A 64 -9.12 10.10 -9.24
CA ASN A 64 -10.43 10.18 -9.88
C ASN A 64 -10.91 8.82 -10.36
N GLU A 65 -10.16 7.76 -10.06
CA GLU A 65 -10.53 6.44 -10.52
C GLU A 65 -11.80 5.98 -9.82
N THR A 66 -12.74 5.45 -10.58
CA THR A 66 -14.00 4.96 -10.04
C THR A 66 -14.09 3.45 -10.00
N ARG A 67 -13.18 2.74 -10.65
CA ARG A 67 -13.18 1.27 -10.63
C ARG A 67 -12.49 0.77 -9.37
N SER A 68 -12.86 -0.42 -8.94
CA SER A 68 -12.19 -1.07 -7.82
C SER A 68 -10.77 -1.45 -8.26
N ILE A 69 -9.91 -1.75 -7.30
CA ILE A 69 -8.56 -2.21 -7.62
C ILE A 69 -8.63 -3.48 -8.46
N THR A 70 -9.51 -4.40 -8.11
CA THR A 70 -9.65 -5.66 -8.83
C THR A 70 -10.06 -5.43 -10.29
N GLN A 71 -10.90 -4.46 -10.56
CA GLN A 71 -11.28 -4.16 -11.92
C GLN A 71 -10.17 -3.43 -12.67
N TRP A 72 -9.51 -2.49 -12.00
CA TRP A 72 -8.46 -1.68 -12.59
C TRP A 72 -7.25 -2.51 -12.99
N GLU A 73 -6.90 -3.50 -12.17
CA GLU A 73 -5.72 -4.31 -12.44
C GLU A 73 -5.84 -5.09 -13.75
N LYS A 74 -7.05 -5.37 -14.20
CA LYS A 74 -7.24 -6.14 -15.43
C LYS A 74 -6.74 -5.39 -16.65
N SER A 75 -6.79 -4.08 -16.64
CA SER A 75 -6.30 -3.29 -17.74
C SER A 75 -4.93 -2.70 -17.46
N HIS A 76 -4.32 -3.04 -16.34
CA HIS A 76 -3.01 -2.49 -15.96
C HIS A 76 -2.06 -3.60 -15.53
N PRO A 77 -1.77 -4.56 -16.41
CA PRO A 77 -0.94 -5.72 -16.04
C PRO A 77 0.49 -5.35 -15.66
N ALA A 78 1.04 -4.28 -16.21
CA ALA A 78 2.41 -3.90 -15.85
C ALA A 78 2.46 -3.39 -14.40
N GLU A 79 1.47 -2.61 -14.02
CA GLU A 79 1.37 -2.11 -12.65
C GLU A 79 1.12 -3.27 -11.69
N ARG A 80 0.27 -4.21 -12.09
CA ARG A 80 -0.01 -5.37 -11.28
C ARG A 80 1.26 -6.17 -11.02
N LYS A 81 2.06 -6.44 -12.06
CA LYS A 81 3.28 -7.18 -11.88
C LYS A 81 4.28 -6.45 -11.00
N ALA A 82 4.39 -5.14 -11.17
CA ALA A 82 5.30 -4.35 -10.35
C ALA A 82 4.91 -4.40 -8.87
N CYS A 83 3.61 -4.33 -8.60
CA CYS A 83 3.13 -4.38 -7.22
C CYS A 83 3.24 -5.78 -6.62
N GLU A 84 3.02 -6.83 -7.41
CA GLU A 84 3.21 -8.19 -6.95
C GLU A 84 4.67 -8.39 -6.55
N SER A 85 5.58 -7.93 -7.38
CA SER A 85 6.99 -8.07 -7.10
C SER A 85 7.40 -7.29 -5.86
N LYS A 86 6.93 -6.06 -5.73
CA LYS A 86 7.24 -5.22 -4.59
C LYS A 86 6.68 -5.81 -3.30
N ALA A 87 5.53 -6.45 -3.36
CA ALA A 87 4.93 -7.05 -2.19
C ALA A 87 5.53 -8.40 -1.81
N GLY A 88 6.32 -8.97 -2.71
CA GLY A 88 6.89 -10.31 -2.49
C GLY A 88 5.90 -11.42 -2.80
N TRP A 89 4.90 -11.15 -3.59
CA TRP A 89 3.90 -12.15 -3.95
C TRP A 89 4.41 -12.97 -5.14
N LYS A 90 4.56 -14.21 -4.95
CA LYS A 90 5.08 -15.11 -5.98
C LYS A 90 4.04 -15.99 -6.61
#